data_47dca8d45ffe40d61e0a4a3904bfc8fa
#
_entry.id   47dca8d45ffe40d61e0a4a3904bfc8fa
#
_cell.length_a   1.000
_cell.length_b   1.000
_cell.length_c   1.000
_cell.angle_alpha   90.00
_cell.angle_beta   90.00
_cell.angle_gamma   90.00
#
_symmetry.space_group_name_H-M   'P 1'
#
loop_
_entity.id
_entity.type
_entity.pdbx_description
1 polymer ?
#
loop_
_entity_poly.entity_id
_entity_poly.type
_entity_poly.pdbx_seq_one_letter_code
_entity_poly.pdbx_strand_id
1 'polypeptide(L)'
;MFPKWQKSLEKDSKQAIEEKRYKDALYLLNQLIEYDKTSHDLWIGKLICLMELGEMEQAEDLCQDLVTKEDAFYYEYVHIYSTILFQTGQYELLIELLLEIIEQDDLPESMEQQFQQMLEVSKSLKEDKKSEQALRYINHLKRAVIEKDDVVQWRIIEKCKHVSIQPYVHELQQLLVDQAIHPVVKTAIIERFLEQQVEEEVEISKYNQTMKIKPSELRKVNSDYSSVNILGLLEDVEQENPTLFDLIKKLCQHYLYVVYPFTPNEEAYPKISKALEILGYQYLQIERTINEQDEVNKYIIEIIECNKEYSSIIED
;
A
#
# COMPACT_ATOMS: atom_id res chain seq x y z
N MET A 1 2.04 -49.40 -22.98
CA MET A 1 0.67 -49.46 -22.43
C MET A 1 -0.34 -49.51 -23.57
N PHE A 2 -1.47 -50.21 -23.42
CA PHE A 2 -2.32 -50.55 -24.57
C PHE A 2 -3.08 -49.35 -25.13
N PRO A 3 -2.93 -49.01 -26.43
CA PRO A 3 -3.61 -47.84 -27.07
C PRO A 3 -5.15 -47.85 -26.93
N LYS A 4 -5.76 -48.98 -26.73
CA LYS A 4 -7.19 -49.12 -26.53
C LYS A 4 -7.68 -48.59 -25.19
N TRP A 5 -6.93 -48.76 -24.11
CA TRP A 5 -7.27 -48.31 -22.80
C TRP A 5 -7.20 -46.77 -22.68
N GLN A 6 -6.12 -46.18 -23.22
CA GLN A 6 -5.97 -44.71 -23.28
C GLN A 6 -7.14 -44.04 -24.03
N LYS A 7 -7.52 -44.57 -25.18
CA LYS A 7 -8.68 -44.07 -25.93
C LYS A 7 -9.99 -44.20 -25.16
N SER A 8 -10.14 -45.25 -24.32
CA SER A 8 -11.31 -45.38 -23.45
C SER A 8 -11.32 -44.30 -22.39
N LEU A 9 -10.20 -44.09 -21.66
CA LEU A 9 -10.09 -43.05 -20.65
C LEU A 9 -10.35 -41.63 -21.21
N GLU A 10 -9.83 -41.33 -22.42
CA GLU A 10 -10.10 -40.06 -23.07
C GLU A 10 -11.58 -39.88 -23.40
N LYS A 11 -12.23 -40.93 -23.92
CA LYS A 11 -13.66 -40.86 -24.16
C LYS A 11 -14.46 -40.72 -22.89
N ASP A 12 -14.10 -41.50 -21.87
CA ASP A 12 -14.83 -41.51 -20.60
C ASP A 12 -14.64 -40.17 -19.85
N SER A 13 -13.43 -39.55 -19.95
CA SER A 13 -13.18 -38.22 -19.34
C SER A 13 -13.98 -37.12 -20.04
N LYS A 14 -14.04 -37.12 -21.40
CA LYS A 14 -14.85 -36.16 -22.15
C LYS A 14 -16.35 -36.32 -21.84
N GLN A 15 -16.85 -37.54 -21.77
CA GLN A 15 -18.22 -37.80 -21.37
C GLN A 15 -18.51 -37.33 -19.94
N ALA A 16 -17.61 -37.55 -19.02
CA ALA A 16 -17.77 -37.09 -17.62
C ALA A 16 -17.82 -35.56 -17.55
N ILE A 17 -17.04 -34.82 -18.37
CA ILE A 17 -17.13 -33.35 -18.47
C ILE A 17 -18.50 -32.93 -19.02
N GLU A 18 -18.96 -33.55 -20.10
CA GLU A 18 -20.29 -33.26 -20.70
C GLU A 18 -21.44 -33.49 -19.71
N GLU A 19 -21.32 -34.54 -18.88
CA GLU A 19 -22.27 -34.88 -17.82
C GLU A 19 -22.07 -34.06 -16.53
N LYS A 20 -21.14 -33.07 -16.50
CA LYS A 20 -20.77 -32.23 -15.36
C LYS A 20 -20.29 -33.02 -14.13
N ARG A 21 -19.77 -34.23 -14.36
CA ARG A 21 -19.13 -35.06 -13.32
C ARG A 21 -17.65 -34.69 -13.20
N TYR A 22 -17.35 -33.46 -12.83
CA TYR A 22 -16.00 -32.90 -12.88
C TYR A 22 -14.98 -33.63 -12.01
N LYS A 23 -15.38 -34.17 -10.85
CA LYS A 23 -14.49 -34.98 -10.00
C LYS A 23 -14.05 -36.27 -10.68
N ASP A 24 -14.99 -36.97 -11.33
CA ASP A 24 -14.69 -38.22 -12.06
C ASP A 24 -13.80 -37.90 -13.27
N ALA A 25 -14.13 -36.84 -13.99
CA ALA A 25 -13.34 -36.38 -15.12
C ALA A 25 -11.91 -36.04 -14.72
N LEU A 26 -11.73 -35.27 -13.64
CA LEU A 26 -10.41 -34.87 -13.13
C LEU A 26 -9.57 -36.10 -12.75
N TYR A 27 -10.16 -37.10 -12.11
CA TYR A 27 -9.49 -38.34 -11.78
C TYR A 27 -8.98 -39.09 -13.05
N LEU A 28 -9.83 -39.20 -14.08
CA LEU A 28 -9.49 -39.85 -15.36
C LEU A 28 -8.39 -39.06 -16.13
N LEU A 29 -8.48 -37.73 -16.11
CA LEU A 29 -7.51 -36.85 -16.73
C LEU A 29 -6.15 -36.94 -16.06
N ASN A 30 -6.09 -36.98 -14.72
CA ASN A 30 -4.85 -37.13 -13.98
C ASN A 30 -4.17 -38.48 -14.28
N GLN A 31 -4.93 -39.56 -14.41
CA GLN A 31 -4.38 -40.86 -14.85
C GLN A 31 -3.77 -40.79 -16.26
N LEU A 32 -4.43 -40.10 -17.21
CA LEU A 32 -3.87 -39.92 -18.56
C LEU A 32 -2.57 -39.14 -18.55
N ILE A 33 -2.46 -38.12 -17.73
CA ILE A 33 -1.27 -37.28 -17.59
C ILE A 33 -0.12 -38.06 -16.95
N GLU A 34 -0.38 -38.85 -15.91
CA GLU A 34 0.61 -39.73 -15.28
C GLU A 34 1.21 -40.75 -16.24
N TYR A 35 0.50 -41.14 -17.29
CA TYR A 35 0.99 -42.03 -18.33
C TYR A 35 1.68 -41.32 -19.51
N ASP A 36 2.24 -40.14 -19.26
CA ASP A 36 3.02 -39.36 -20.23
C ASP A 36 2.22 -38.91 -21.47
N LYS A 37 0.90 -38.91 -21.38
CA LYS A 37 0.08 -38.39 -22.42
C LYS A 37 -0.26 -36.93 -22.12
N THR A 38 0.46 -36.05 -22.74
CA THR A 38 0.23 -34.62 -22.66
C THR A 38 -0.29 -34.11 -24.01
N SER A 39 -1.52 -33.60 -24.02
CA SER A 39 -2.10 -32.92 -25.17
C SER A 39 -2.85 -31.69 -24.70
N HIS A 40 -3.00 -30.72 -25.58
CA HIS A 40 -3.78 -29.51 -25.31
C HIS A 40 -5.18 -29.84 -24.74
N ASP A 41 -5.94 -30.75 -25.42
CA ASP A 41 -7.27 -31.16 -24.97
C ASP A 41 -7.32 -31.68 -23.52
N LEU A 42 -6.28 -32.39 -23.07
CA LEU A 42 -6.22 -32.90 -21.69
C LEU A 42 -5.99 -31.78 -20.69
N TRP A 43 -5.13 -30.83 -21.02
CA TRP A 43 -4.88 -29.68 -20.18
C TRP A 43 -6.10 -28.79 -20.06
N ILE A 44 -6.77 -28.47 -21.18
CA ILE A 44 -8.03 -27.74 -21.18
C ILE A 44 -9.10 -28.46 -20.37
N GLY A 45 -9.26 -29.76 -20.59
CA GLY A 45 -10.21 -30.57 -19.80
C GLY A 45 -9.94 -30.52 -18.29
N LYS A 46 -8.64 -30.58 -17.89
CA LYS A 46 -8.23 -30.47 -16.48
C LYS A 46 -8.52 -29.09 -15.93
N LEU A 47 -8.20 -28.02 -16.66
CA LEU A 47 -8.52 -26.63 -16.27
C LEU A 47 -10.01 -26.41 -16.07
N ILE A 48 -10.83 -26.87 -17.02
CA ILE A 48 -12.30 -26.79 -16.89
C ILE A 48 -12.76 -27.50 -15.60
N CYS A 49 -12.27 -28.72 -15.35
CA CYS A 49 -12.66 -29.45 -14.14
C CYS A 49 -12.28 -28.73 -12.85
N LEU A 50 -11.05 -28.17 -12.77
CA LEU A 50 -10.57 -27.43 -11.61
C LEU A 50 -11.41 -26.18 -11.36
N MET A 51 -11.68 -25.40 -12.42
CA MET A 51 -12.50 -24.19 -12.33
C MET A 51 -13.92 -24.48 -11.88
N GLU A 52 -14.56 -25.51 -12.45
CA GLU A 52 -15.94 -25.89 -12.09
C GLU A 52 -16.05 -26.51 -10.69
N LEU A 53 -14.98 -27.08 -10.17
CA LEU A 53 -14.89 -27.56 -8.77
C LEU A 53 -14.55 -26.44 -7.78
N GLY A 54 -14.22 -25.23 -8.26
CA GLY A 54 -13.81 -24.12 -7.44
C GLY A 54 -12.37 -24.20 -6.92
N GLU A 55 -11.57 -25.14 -7.47
CA GLU A 55 -10.16 -25.33 -7.13
C GLU A 55 -9.29 -24.32 -7.91
N MET A 56 -9.58 -23.01 -7.73
CA MET A 56 -9.02 -21.92 -8.53
C MET A 56 -7.49 -21.79 -8.38
N GLU A 57 -6.94 -22.03 -7.20
CA GLU A 57 -5.49 -21.98 -6.94
C GLU A 57 -4.75 -23.03 -7.80
N GLN A 58 -5.25 -24.27 -7.84
CA GLN A 58 -4.66 -25.31 -8.68
C GLN A 58 -4.84 -25.03 -10.19
N ALA A 59 -5.95 -24.41 -10.58
CA ALA A 59 -6.18 -24.00 -11.95
C ALA A 59 -5.21 -22.88 -12.37
N GLU A 60 -4.95 -21.93 -11.47
CA GLU A 60 -4.02 -20.83 -11.67
C GLU A 60 -2.59 -21.34 -11.85
N ASP A 61 -2.10 -22.19 -10.93
CA ASP A 61 -0.76 -22.80 -11.01
C ASP A 61 -0.57 -23.57 -12.33
N LEU A 62 -1.58 -24.36 -12.72
CA LEU A 62 -1.53 -25.10 -13.97
C LEU A 62 -1.49 -24.17 -15.20
N CYS A 63 -2.28 -23.09 -15.20
CA CYS A 63 -2.25 -22.12 -16.29
C CYS A 63 -0.90 -21.42 -16.42
N GLN A 64 -0.30 -21.01 -15.30
CA GLN A 64 1.04 -20.40 -15.30
C GLN A 64 2.07 -21.33 -15.94
N ASP A 65 2.05 -22.61 -15.56
CA ASP A 65 2.95 -23.63 -16.15
C ASP A 65 2.72 -23.81 -17.65
N LEU A 66 1.48 -23.67 -18.14
CA LEU A 66 1.15 -23.82 -19.55
C LEU A 66 1.52 -22.57 -20.36
N VAL A 67 1.29 -21.38 -19.82
CA VAL A 67 1.67 -20.11 -20.45
C VAL A 67 3.19 -20.01 -20.64
N THR A 68 3.99 -20.49 -19.68
CA THR A 68 5.46 -20.46 -19.79
C THR A 68 6.04 -21.34 -20.91
N LYS A 69 5.25 -22.25 -21.52
CA LYS A 69 5.71 -23.11 -22.61
C LYS A 69 5.74 -22.45 -23.98
N GLU A 70 5.04 -21.32 -24.12
CA GLU A 70 4.97 -20.55 -25.37
C GLU A 70 4.73 -21.42 -26.62
N ASP A 71 3.83 -22.42 -26.49
CA ASP A 71 3.49 -23.33 -27.59
C ASP A 71 2.39 -22.75 -28.51
N ALA A 72 1.94 -23.54 -29.50
CA ALA A 72 0.91 -23.10 -30.46
C ALA A 72 -0.44 -22.73 -29.80
N PHE A 73 -0.66 -23.07 -28.54
CA PHE A 73 -1.88 -22.82 -27.78
C PHE A 73 -1.72 -21.72 -26.73
N TYR A 74 -0.62 -20.98 -26.80
CA TYR A 74 -0.26 -19.93 -25.83
C TYR A 74 -1.41 -18.97 -25.54
N TYR A 75 -2.02 -18.36 -26.56
CA TYR A 75 -3.10 -17.40 -26.38
C TYR A 75 -4.39 -18.01 -25.81
N GLU A 76 -4.65 -19.31 -26.05
CA GLU A 76 -5.76 -20.00 -25.42
C GLU A 76 -5.53 -20.17 -23.90
N TYR A 77 -4.31 -20.51 -23.50
CA TYR A 77 -3.95 -20.60 -22.09
C TYR A 77 -3.98 -19.23 -21.43
N VAL A 78 -3.48 -18.19 -22.09
CA VAL A 78 -3.58 -16.80 -21.61
C VAL A 78 -5.04 -16.38 -21.41
N HIS A 79 -5.94 -16.73 -22.32
CA HIS A 79 -7.36 -16.42 -22.18
C HIS A 79 -7.98 -17.12 -20.95
N ILE A 80 -7.65 -18.39 -20.72
CA ILE A 80 -8.14 -19.12 -19.53
C ILE A 80 -7.53 -18.53 -18.27
N TYR A 81 -6.24 -18.22 -18.26
CA TYR A 81 -5.56 -17.58 -17.13
C TYR A 81 -6.18 -16.24 -16.79
N SER A 82 -6.42 -15.41 -17.80
CA SER A 82 -7.13 -14.15 -17.65
C SER A 82 -8.52 -14.32 -17.04
N THR A 83 -9.24 -15.39 -17.43
CA THR A 83 -10.55 -15.71 -16.86
C THR A 83 -10.45 -16.11 -15.39
N ILE A 84 -9.45 -16.89 -15.00
CA ILE A 84 -9.20 -17.26 -13.59
C ILE A 84 -8.89 -16.04 -12.77
N LEU A 85 -7.95 -15.19 -13.21
CA LEU A 85 -7.59 -13.94 -12.51
C LEU A 85 -8.80 -13.00 -12.35
N PHE A 86 -9.64 -12.92 -13.38
CA PHE A 86 -10.89 -12.14 -13.33
C PHE A 86 -11.86 -12.68 -12.28
N GLN A 87 -12.11 -13.99 -12.27
CA GLN A 87 -13.02 -14.65 -11.31
C GLN A 87 -12.53 -14.59 -9.87
N THR A 88 -11.21 -14.65 -9.66
CA THR A 88 -10.60 -14.55 -8.34
C THR A 88 -10.41 -13.09 -7.87
N GLY A 89 -10.75 -12.11 -8.74
CA GLY A 89 -10.67 -10.68 -8.43
C GLY A 89 -9.24 -10.15 -8.31
N GLN A 90 -8.28 -10.82 -8.94
CA GLN A 90 -6.87 -10.44 -9.05
C GLN A 90 -6.66 -9.43 -10.18
N TYR A 91 -7.38 -8.31 -10.12
CA TYR A 91 -7.43 -7.35 -11.23
C TYR A 91 -6.08 -6.68 -11.53
N GLU A 92 -5.19 -6.57 -10.58
CA GLU A 92 -3.85 -5.98 -10.81
C GLU A 92 -3.02 -6.86 -11.73
N LEU A 93 -2.87 -8.12 -11.39
CA LEU A 93 -2.14 -9.10 -12.22
C LEU A 93 -2.79 -9.27 -13.58
N LEU A 94 -4.13 -9.28 -13.64
CA LEU A 94 -4.86 -9.38 -14.90
C LEU A 94 -4.59 -8.19 -15.81
N ILE A 95 -4.59 -6.97 -15.27
CA ILE A 95 -4.31 -5.75 -16.05
C ILE A 95 -2.87 -5.77 -16.58
N GLU A 96 -1.90 -6.16 -15.76
CA GLU A 96 -0.49 -6.27 -16.16
C GLU A 96 -0.33 -7.31 -17.30
N LEU A 97 -0.90 -8.50 -17.13
CA LEU A 97 -0.89 -9.56 -18.15
C LEU A 97 -1.51 -9.09 -19.47
N LEU A 98 -2.69 -8.48 -19.41
CA LEU A 98 -3.41 -8.06 -20.62
C LEU A 98 -2.69 -6.92 -21.34
N LEU A 99 -2.05 -5.99 -20.62
CA LEU A 99 -1.26 -4.93 -21.26
C LEU A 99 -0.07 -5.52 -22.02
N GLU A 100 0.65 -6.48 -21.41
CA GLU A 100 1.77 -7.15 -22.07
C GLU A 100 1.35 -7.93 -23.32
N ILE A 101 0.22 -8.64 -23.25
CA ILE A 101 -0.28 -9.46 -24.37
C ILE A 101 -0.78 -8.59 -25.52
N ILE A 102 -1.48 -7.48 -25.24
CA ILE A 102 -2.03 -6.61 -26.29
C ILE A 102 -0.91 -5.87 -27.06
N GLU A 103 0.27 -5.72 -26.49
CA GLU A 103 1.44 -5.13 -27.15
C GLU A 103 2.16 -6.10 -28.10
N GLN A 104 1.80 -7.40 -28.11
CA GLN A 104 2.43 -8.40 -28.98
C GLN A 104 1.92 -8.31 -30.42
N ASP A 105 2.84 -8.30 -31.38
CA ASP A 105 2.53 -8.14 -32.81
C ASP A 105 1.80 -9.35 -33.43
N ASP A 106 1.90 -10.53 -32.81
CA ASP A 106 1.34 -11.80 -33.31
C ASP A 106 0.01 -12.20 -32.64
N LEU A 107 -0.58 -11.30 -31.82
CA LEU A 107 -1.87 -11.55 -31.19
C LEU A 107 -2.99 -11.69 -32.24
N PRO A 108 -3.77 -12.80 -32.24
CA PRO A 108 -4.88 -12.95 -33.16
C PRO A 108 -5.95 -11.85 -33.00
N GLU A 109 -6.36 -11.22 -34.09
CA GLU A 109 -7.34 -10.12 -34.10
C GLU A 109 -8.65 -10.47 -33.38
N SER A 110 -9.08 -11.74 -33.45
CA SER A 110 -10.27 -12.22 -32.72
C SER A 110 -10.13 -12.22 -31.21
N MET A 111 -8.91 -12.37 -30.69
CA MET A 111 -8.61 -12.36 -29.26
C MET A 111 -8.29 -10.95 -28.75
N GLU A 112 -7.71 -10.11 -29.59
CA GLU A 112 -7.37 -8.73 -29.24
C GLU A 112 -8.57 -7.96 -28.71
N GLN A 113 -9.70 -8.01 -29.41
CA GLN A 113 -10.94 -7.33 -28.99
C GLN A 113 -11.43 -7.85 -27.62
N GLN A 114 -11.35 -9.17 -27.39
CA GLN A 114 -11.77 -9.78 -26.13
C GLN A 114 -10.86 -9.35 -24.97
N PHE A 115 -9.55 -9.33 -25.18
CA PHE A 115 -8.59 -8.90 -24.18
C PHE A 115 -8.70 -7.40 -23.88
N GLN A 116 -8.90 -6.55 -24.89
CA GLN A 116 -9.17 -5.13 -24.70
C GLN A 116 -10.44 -4.90 -23.86
N GLN A 117 -11.52 -5.59 -24.17
CA GLN A 117 -12.77 -5.49 -23.41
C GLN A 117 -12.58 -5.97 -21.96
N MET A 118 -11.88 -7.09 -21.76
CA MET A 118 -11.59 -7.61 -20.43
C MET A 118 -10.69 -6.63 -19.63
N LEU A 119 -9.73 -6.00 -20.28
CA LEU A 119 -8.87 -4.98 -19.69
C LEU A 119 -9.67 -3.77 -19.20
N GLU A 120 -10.58 -3.24 -20.02
CA GLU A 120 -11.41 -2.09 -19.62
C GLU A 120 -12.31 -2.42 -18.43
N VAL A 121 -12.99 -3.58 -18.48
CA VAL A 121 -13.85 -4.03 -17.38
C VAL A 121 -13.04 -4.23 -16.10
N SER A 122 -11.85 -4.84 -16.19
CA SER A 122 -10.97 -5.08 -15.04
C SER A 122 -10.46 -3.79 -14.41
N LYS A 123 -10.12 -2.77 -15.23
CA LYS A 123 -9.77 -1.43 -14.75
C LYS A 123 -10.92 -0.79 -13.99
N SER A 124 -12.14 -0.86 -14.53
CA SER A 124 -13.34 -0.31 -13.88
C SER A 124 -13.60 -1.00 -12.53
N LEU A 125 -13.58 -2.34 -12.48
CA LEU A 125 -13.82 -3.12 -11.26
C LEU A 125 -12.73 -2.88 -10.20
N LYS A 126 -11.47 -2.69 -10.62
CA LYS A 126 -10.39 -2.31 -9.71
C LYS A 126 -10.65 -0.95 -9.05
N GLU A 127 -11.08 0.04 -9.83
CA GLU A 127 -11.40 1.38 -9.30
C GLU A 127 -12.66 1.36 -8.41
N ASP A 128 -13.69 0.62 -8.78
CA ASP A 128 -14.89 0.42 -7.95
C ASP A 128 -14.54 -0.21 -6.60
N LYS A 129 -13.70 -1.25 -6.60
CA LYS A 129 -13.21 -1.91 -5.38
C LYS A 129 -12.42 -0.97 -4.48
N LYS A 130 -11.54 -0.14 -5.07
CA LYS A 130 -10.80 0.90 -4.33
C LYS A 130 -11.73 1.97 -3.75
N SER A 131 -12.74 2.40 -4.51
CA SER A 131 -13.71 3.39 -4.07
C SER A 131 -14.56 2.88 -2.91
N GLU A 132 -15.03 1.63 -2.96
CA GLU A 132 -15.72 0.99 -1.85
C GLU A 132 -14.83 0.87 -0.60
N GLN A 133 -13.55 0.56 -0.79
CA GLN A 133 -12.59 0.47 0.30
C GLN A 133 -12.33 1.84 0.94
N ALA A 134 -12.20 2.89 0.12
CA ALA A 134 -12.10 4.26 0.61
C ALA A 134 -13.31 4.65 1.45
N LEU A 135 -14.53 4.39 0.97
CA LEU A 135 -15.75 4.64 1.72
C LEU A 135 -15.79 3.91 3.08
N ARG A 136 -15.35 2.64 3.11
CA ARG A 136 -15.24 1.87 4.37
C ARG A 136 -14.25 2.52 5.34
N TYR A 137 -13.09 2.97 4.87
CA TYR A 137 -12.10 3.66 5.70
C TYR A 137 -12.64 4.97 6.25
N ILE A 138 -13.27 5.80 5.42
CA ILE A 138 -13.86 7.07 5.88
C ILE A 138 -14.98 6.85 6.90
N ASN A 139 -15.85 5.86 6.70
CA ASN A 139 -16.88 5.52 7.67
C ASN A 139 -16.30 5.02 9.00
N HIS A 140 -15.21 4.25 8.94
CA HIS A 140 -14.50 3.80 10.15
C HIS A 140 -13.79 4.98 10.85
N LEU A 141 -13.17 5.89 10.10
CA LEU A 141 -12.57 7.12 10.63
C LEU A 141 -13.60 7.97 11.38
N LYS A 142 -14.79 8.17 10.81
CA LYS A 142 -15.89 8.90 11.48
C LYS A 142 -16.25 8.29 12.84
N ARG A 143 -16.26 6.96 12.95
CA ARG A 143 -16.52 6.28 14.24
C ARG A 143 -15.36 6.50 15.21
N ALA A 144 -14.11 6.33 14.76
CA ALA A 144 -12.95 6.56 15.61
C ALA A 144 -12.85 8.00 16.11
N VAL A 145 -13.29 8.99 15.32
CA VAL A 145 -13.41 10.40 15.75
C VAL A 145 -14.44 10.56 16.87
N ILE A 146 -15.63 9.93 16.75
CA ILE A 146 -16.68 9.97 17.77
C ILE A 146 -16.20 9.29 19.08
N GLU A 147 -15.49 8.19 18.96
CA GLU A 147 -14.95 7.39 20.07
C GLU A 147 -13.70 8.04 20.68
N LYS A 148 -13.12 9.05 20.03
CA LYS A 148 -11.87 9.73 20.40
C LYS A 148 -10.67 8.77 20.49
N ASP A 149 -10.62 7.80 19.58
CA ASP A 149 -9.51 6.86 19.47
C ASP A 149 -8.49 7.35 18.44
N ASP A 150 -7.54 8.13 18.91
CA ASP A 150 -6.55 8.80 18.05
C ASP A 150 -5.62 7.79 17.36
N VAL A 151 -5.30 6.66 18.00
CA VAL A 151 -4.47 5.59 17.41
C VAL A 151 -5.20 4.95 16.23
N VAL A 152 -6.48 4.63 16.40
CA VAL A 152 -7.30 4.07 15.31
C VAL A 152 -7.48 5.10 14.19
N GLN A 153 -7.68 6.39 14.50
CA GLN A 153 -7.76 7.46 13.50
C GLN A 153 -6.49 7.49 12.64
N TRP A 154 -5.33 7.52 13.27
CA TRP A 154 -4.05 7.51 12.57
C TRP A 154 -3.87 6.27 11.70
N ARG A 155 -4.12 5.06 12.24
CA ARG A 155 -4.02 3.79 11.50
C ARG A 155 -4.93 3.75 10.26
N ILE A 156 -6.11 4.34 10.35
CA ILE A 156 -7.03 4.41 9.20
C ILE A 156 -6.49 5.36 8.13
N ILE A 157 -6.01 6.55 8.52
CA ILE A 157 -5.41 7.51 7.59
C ILE A 157 -4.20 6.90 6.88
N GLU A 158 -3.37 6.13 7.57
CA GLU A 158 -2.26 5.40 6.96
C GLU A 158 -2.75 4.38 5.90
N LYS A 159 -3.84 3.64 6.17
CA LYS A 159 -4.45 2.73 5.19
C LYS A 159 -4.99 3.45 3.95
N CYS A 160 -5.38 4.71 4.07
CA CYS A 160 -5.84 5.51 2.94
C CYS A 160 -4.75 5.79 1.89
N LYS A 161 -3.50 5.45 2.14
CA LYS A 161 -2.40 5.53 1.17
C LYS A 161 -2.68 4.78 -0.14
N HIS A 162 -3.44 3.69 -0.09
CA HIS A 162 -3.68 2.79 -1.21
C HIS A 162 -5.04 3.00 -1.91
N VAL A 163 -5.81 3.98 -1.46
CA VAL A 163 -7.13 4.32 -2.00
C VAL A 163 -7.24 5.80 -2.30
N SER A 164 -8.09 6.19 -3.25
CA SER A 164 -8.30 7.62 -3.55
C SER A 164 -9.10 8.29 -2.44
N ILE A 165 -8.57 9.39 -1.89
CA ILE A 165 -9.25 10.24 -0.92
C ILE A 165 -9.87 11.50 -1.55
N GLN A 166 -9.71 11.71 -2.85
CA GLN A 166 -10.22 12.88 -3.55
C GLN A 166 -11.71 13.17 -3.28
N PRO A 167 -12.61 12.16 -3.27
CA PRO A 167 -14.03 12.40 -2.96
C PRO A 167 -14.30 12.85 -1.52
N TYR A 168 -13.33 12.68 -0.62
CA TYR A 168 -13.46 12.90 0.83
C TYR A 168 -12.60 14.05 1.36
N VAL A 169 -11.96 14.81 0.48
CA VAL A 169 -11.08 15.94 0.85
C VAL A 169 -11.80 16.92 1.76
N HIS A 170 -13.04 17.30 1.42
CA HIS A 170 -13.82 18.23 2.23
C HIS A 170 -14.10 17.70 3.66
N GLU A 171 -14.38 16.42 3.81
CA GLU A 171 -14.62 15.80 5.12
C GLU A 171 -13.33 15.75 5.95
N LEU A 172 -12.21 15.41 5.32
CA LEU A 172 -10.90 15.36 5.98
C LEU A 172 -10.39 16.77 6.37
N GLN A 173 -10.70 17.79 5.58
CA GLN A 173 -10.39 19.19 5.92
C GLN A 173 -11.02 19.62 7.24
N GLN A 174 -12.25 19.16 7.54
CA GLN A 174 -12.90 19.49 8.80
C GLN A 174 -12.11 18.99 10.01
N LEU A 175 -11.45 17.84 9.88
CA LEU A 175 -10.60 17.28 10.95
C LEU A 175 -9.31 18.10 11.15
N LEU A 176 -8.81 18.79 10.13
CA LEU A 176 -7.60 19.60 10.24
C LEU A 176 -7.79 20.85 11.14
N VAL A 177 -9.00 21.40 11.17
CA VAL A 177 -9.32 22.58 11.99
C VAL A 177 -9.94 22.22 13.34
N ASP A 178 -10.42 20.99 13.53
CA ASP A 178 -10.99 20.53 14.78
C ASP A 178 -9.89 20.39 15.84
N GLN A 179 -10.03 21.13 16.94
CA GLN A 179 -9.06 21.11 18.05
C GLN A 179 -9.07 19.78 18.84
N ALA A 180 -10.11 18.97 18.71
CA ALA A 180 -10.19 17.68 19.36
C ALA A 180 -9.35 16.60 18.67
N ILE A 181 -8.92 16.84 17.41
CA ILE A 181 -8.12 15.88 16.64
C ILE A 181 -6.64 16.05 16.98
N HIS A 182 -6.00 14.91 17.26
CA HIS A 182 -4.60 14.84 17.65
C HIS A 182 -3.65 15.40 16.57
N PRO A 183 -2.60 16.20 16.94
CA PRO A 183 -1.66 16.80 15.99
C PRO A 183 -1.01 15.80 15.02
N VAL A 184 -0.68 14.61 15.50
CA VAL A 184 -0.12 13.50 14.68
C VAL A 184 -1.10 13.03 13.60
N VAL A 185 -2.39 12.90 13.94
CA VAL A 185 -3.43 12.54 12.96
C VAL A 185 -3.58 13.61 11.90
N LYS A 186 -3.52 14.88 12.28
CA LYS A 186 -3.57 16.01 11.32
C LYS A 186 -2.37 15.98 10.37
N THR A 187 -1.17 15.66 10.87
CA THR A 187 0.01 15.48 10.01
C THR A 187 -0.23 14.36 9.00
N ALA A 188 -0.71 13.20 9.44
CA ALA A 188 -1.00 12.08 8.56
C ALA A 188 -2.02 12.46 7.46
N ILE A 189 -3.06 13.23 7.77
CA ILE A 189 -4.02 13.73 6.76
C ILE A 189 -3.31 14.61 5.73
N ILE A 190 -2.46 15.55 6.15
CA ILE A 190 -1.71 16.41 5.24
C ILE A 190 -0.75 15.59 4.36
N GLU A 191 -0.10 14.58 4.91
CA GLU A 191 0.75 13.67 4.11
C GLU A 191 -0.05 12.96 3.01
N ARG A 192 -1.27 12.47 3.33
CA ARG A 192 -2.15 11.87 2.31
C ARG A 192 -2.57 12.88 1.25
N PHE A 193 -2.87 14.13 1.65
CA PHE A 193 -3.21 15.19 0.70
C PHE A 193 -2.02 15.52 -0.22
N LEU A 194 -0.81 15.61 0.33
CA LEU A 194 0.40 15.82 -0.45
C LEU A 194 0.67 14.66 -1.42
N GLU A 195 0.63 13.43 -0.94
CA GLU A 195 0.89 12.24 -1.77
C GLU A 195 -0.10 12.09 -2.93
N GLN A 196 -1.36 12.47 -2.71
CA GLN A 196 -2.41 12.41 -3.72
C GLN A 196 -2.60 13.74 -4.48
N GLN A 197 -1.64 14.68 -4.32
CA GLN A 197 -1.58 15.94 -5.07
C GLN A 197 -2.88 16.74 -4.98
N VAL A 198 -3.42 16.90 -3.75
CA VAL A 198 -4.60 17.73 -3.52
C VAL A 198 -4.26 19.19 -3.81
N GLU A 199 -4.95 19.78 -4.79
CA GLU A 199 -4.72 21.14 -5.29
C GLU A 199 -5.49 22.21 -4.53
N GLU A 200 -6.53 21.82 -3.78
CA GLU A 200 -7.38 22.74 -3.03
C GLU A 200 -6.62 23.33 -1.83
N GLU A 201 -6.80 24.64 -1.60
CA GLU A 201 -6.28 25.28 -0.40
C GLU A 201 -7.04 24.76 0.82
N VAL A 202 -6.31 24.27 1.83
CA VAL A 202 -6.86 23.74 3.07
C VAL A 202 -6.38 24.57 4.26
N GLU A 203 -7.23 24.68 5.28
CA GLU A 203 -6.89 25.32 6.54
C GLU A 203 -6.54 24.25 7.59
N ILE A 204 -5.45 24.47 8.33
CA ILE A 204 -5.03 23.59 9.44
C ILE A 204 -4.78 24.39 10.70
N SER A 205 -5.22 23.85 11.84
CA SER A 205 -5.01 24.44 13.17
C SER A 205 -4.28 23.45 14.08
N LYS A 206 -3.13 23.86 14.66
CA LYS A 206 -2.39 23.17 15.71
C LYS A 206 -1.86 24.17 16.74
N TYR A 207 -1.84 23.81 18.02
CA TYR A 207 -1.23 24.63 19.09
C TYR A 207 -1.66 26.11 19.07
N ASN A 208 -2.95 26.37 18.87
CA ASN A 208 -3.54 27.72 18.73
C ASN A 208 -2.99 28.55 17.54
N GLN A 209 -2.31 27.92 16.61
CA GLN A 209 -1.91 28.52 15.34
C GLN A 209 -2.77 27.97 14.22
N THR A 210 -3.07 28.81 13.25
CA THR A 210 -3.85 28.43 12.07
C THR A 210 -3.16 28.97 10.83
N MET A 211 -3.08 28.14 9.79
CA MET A 211 -2.54 28.55 8.50
C MET A 211 -3.33 27.92 7.35
N LYS A 212 -3.30 28.57 6.22
CA LYS A 212 -3.80 28.05 4.95
C LYS A 212 -2.63 27.52 4.14
N ILE A 213 -2.79 26.35 3.57
CA ILE A 213 -1.76 25.64 2.81
C ILE A 213 -2.38 25.04 1.56
N LYS A 214 -1.57 24.91 0.51
CA LYS A 214 -1.86 24.08 -0.66
C LYS A 214 -1.04 22.80 -0.58
N PRO A 215 -1.65 21.65 -0.29
CA PRO A 215 -0.90 20.42 0.00
C PRO A 215 0.07 20.01 -1.10
N SER A 216 -0.32 20.16 -2.38
CA SER A 216 0.54 19.82 -3.53
C SER A 216 1.84 20.66 -3.60
N GLU A 217 1.92 21.82 -2.96
CA GLU A 217 3.09 22.69 -2.91
C GLU A 217 3.99 22.44 -1.69
N LEU A 218 3.53 21.63 -0.74
CA LEU A 218 4.31 21.33 0.46
C LEU A 218 5.46 20.37 0.15
N ARG A 219 6.49 20.43 0.98
CA ARG A 219 7.55 19.41 1.00
C ARG A 219 7.13 18.25 1.91
N LYS A 220 7.53 17.03 1.58
CA LYS A 220 7.27 15.88 2.45
C LYS A 220 7.84 16.11 3.84
N VAL A 221 7.16 15.63 4.87
CA VAL A 221 7.59 15.75 6.28
C VAL A 221 9.04 15.31 6.49
N ASN A 222 9.42 14.20 5.87
CA ASN A 222 10.77 13.64 5.93
C ASN A 222 11.71 14.14 4.81
N SER A 223 11.30 15.13 4.01
CA SER A 223 12.20 15.77 3.04
C SER A 223 13.07 16.77 3.80
N ASP A 224 14.02 16.29 4.32
CA ASP A 224 15.37 16.58 4.81
C ASP A 224 15.82 18.03 5.01
N TYR A 225 15.13 19.08 4.51
CA TYR A 225 15.70 20.42 4.61
C TYR A 225 15.87 20.88 6.07
N SER A 226 14.80 20.86 6.88
CA SER A 226 14.90 21.29 8.29
C SER A 226 15.68 20.27 9.12
N SER A 227 15.45 18.97 8.90
CA SER A 227 16.16 17.90 9.60
C SER A 227 17.65 17.93 9.33
N VAL A 228 18.08 18.01 8.06
CA VAL A 228 19.48 18.08 7.66
C VAL A 228 20.17 19.31 8.25
N ASN A 229 19.54 20.49 8.18
CA ASN A 229 20.16 21.70 8.73
C ASN A 229 20.25 21.68 10.26
N ILE A 230 19.24 21.16 10.96
CA ILE A 230 19.28 21.04 12.43
C ILE A 230 20.34 20.02 12.86
N LEU A 231 20.36 18.83 12.24
CA LEU A 231 21.30 17.76 12.58
C LEU A 231 22.71 18.06 12.09
N GLY A 232 22.89 18.77 10.99
CA GLY A 232 24.21 19.23 10.51
C GLY A 232 24.95 20.12 11.50
N LEU A 233 24.23 20.78 12.43
CA LEU A 233 24.86 21.53 13.53
C LEU A 233 25.41 20.63 14.64
N LEU A 234 25.22 19.31 14.55
CA LEU A 234 25.62 18.30 15.54
C LEU A 234 26.61 17.26 14.96
N GLU A 235 27.32 17.59 13.88
CA GLU A 235 28.31 16.69 13.26
C GLU A 235 29.39 16.24 14.26
N ASP A 236 29.81 17.11 15.18
CA ASP A 236 30.76 16.73 16.24
C ASP A 236 30.21 15.65 17.18
N VAL A 237 28.91 15.74 17.48
CA VAL A 237 28.21 14.72 18.31
C VAL A 237 28.11 13.39 17.58
N GLU A 238 27.86 13.43 16.28
CA GLU A 238 27.81 12.23 15.43
C GLU A 238 29.15 11.49 15.43
N GLN A 239 30.26 12.24 15.33
CA GLN A 239 31.61 11.68 15.32
C GLN A 239 32.03 11.13 16.70
N GLU A 240 31.69 11.83 17.78
CA GLU A 240 32.07 11.45 19.15
C GLU A 240 31.20 10.31 19.70
N ASN A 241 29.90 10.33 19.46
CA ASN A 241 28.94 9.36 20.01
C ASN A 241 27.79 9.06 19.05
N PRO A 242 27.93 8.10 18.12
CA PRO A 242 26.90 7.72 17.16
C PRO A 242 25.57 7.29 17.79
N THR A 243 25.60 6.61 18.93
CA THR A 243 24.38 6.17 19.64
C THR A 243 23.57 7.36 20.17
N LEU A 244 24.27 8.37 20.70
CA LEU A 244 23.63 9.61 21.11
C LEU A 244 23.02 10.33 19.91
N PHE A 245 23.74 10.38 18.80
CA PHE A 245 23.27 11.03 17.58
C PHE A 245 22.02 10.34 17.00
N ASP A 246 21.96 9.01 16.99
CA ASP A 246 20.77 8.27 16.56
C ASP A 246 19.54 8.60 17.41
N LEU A 247 19.71 8.74 18.74
CA LEU A 247 18.63 9.19 19.63
C LEU A 247 18.19 10.62 19.29
N ILE A 248 19.14 11.53 19.13
CA ILE A 248 18.88 12.92 18.74
C ILE A 248 18.13 12.99 17.40
N LYS A 249 18.55 12.21 16.43
CA LYS A 249 17.91 12.12 15.11
C LYS A 249 16.45 11.67 15.25
N LYS A 250 16.19 10.66 16.07
CA LYS A 250 14.82 10.18 16.35
C LYS A 250 13.96 11.28 16.98
N LEU A 251 14.46 11.97 18.00
CA LEU A 251 13.76 13.08 18.65
C LEU A 251 13.48 14.24 17.68
N CYS A 252 14.43 14.57 16.82
CA CYS A 252 14.27 15.59 15.78
C CYS A 252 13.17 15.21 14.79
N GLN A 253 13.13 13.97 14.33
CA GLN A 253 12.11 13.45 13.43
C GLN A 253 10.71 13.51 14.06
N HIS A 254 10.56 13.08 15.32
CA HIS A 254 9.29 13.14 16.03
C HIS A 254 8.80 14.58 16.18
N TYR A 255 9.70 15.48 16.59
CA TYR A 255 9.39 16.90 16.73
C TYR A 255 8.89 17.50 15.43
N LEU A 256 9.66 17.35 14.34
CA LEU A 256 9.30 17.88 13.02
C LEU A 256 8.00 17.28 12.47
N TYR A 257 7.75 16.00 12.72
CA TYR A 257 6.50 15.35 12.32
C TYR A 257 5.29 15.97 13.02
N VAL A 258 5.38 16.13 14.33
CA VAL A 258 4.25 16.63 15.13
C VAL A 258 3.94 18.09 14.83
N VAL A 259 4.95 18.94 14.65
CA VAL A 259 4.72 20.37 14.35
C VAL A 259 4.32 20.63 12.90
N TYR A 260 4.60 19.71 11.99
CA TYR A 260 4.29 19.88 10.58
C TYR A 260 2.81 20.24 10.32
N PRO A 261 2.48 21.17 9.42
CA PRO A 261 3.33 21.95 8.51
C PRO A 261 3.90 23.24 9.11
N PHE A 262 3.73 23.51 10.40
CA PHE A 262 4.25 24.68 11.12
C PHE A 262 5.76 24.50 11.41
N THR A 263 6.56 24.22 10.36
CA THR A 263 7.99 23.98 10.51
C THR A 263 8.72 25.20 11.06
N PRO A 264 9.71 25.03 11.98
CA PRO A 264 10.48 26.14 12.51
C PRO A 264 11.26 26.86 11.42
N ASN A 265 11.48 28.17 11.61
CA ASN A 265 12.33 28.96 10.72
C ASN A 265 13.82 28.68 10.97
N GLU A 266 14.67 29.06 10.00
CA GLU A 266 16.11 28.80 10.06
C GLU A 266 16.81 29.46 11.29
N GLU A 267 16.31 30.58 11.76
CA GLU A 267 16.82 31.25 12.97
C GLU A 267 16.66 30.43 14.24
N ALA A 268 15.70 29.49 14.25
CA ALA A 268 15.44 28.59 15.36
C ALA A 268 16.36 27.35 15.37
N TYR A 269 16.95 26.99 14.23
CA TYR A 269 17.70 25.73 14.09
C TYR A 269 18.84 25.58 15.12
N PRO A 270 19.68 26.59 15.40
CA PRO A 270 20.72 26.46 16.42
C PRO A 270 20.16 26.19 17.83
N LYS A 271 19.00 26.77 18.15
CA LYS A 271 18.34 26.57 19.45
C LYS A 271 17.74 25.18 19.57
N ILE A 272 17.10 24.70 18.50
CA ILE A 272 16.52 23.36 18.41
C ILE A 272 17.63 22.30 18.47
N SER A 273 18.71 22.48 17.70
CA SER A 273 19.88 21.60 17.73
C SER A 273 20.47 21.51 19.14
N LYS A 274 20.61 22.63 19.84
CA LYS A 274 21.11 22.66 21.23
C LYS A 274 20.14 21.99 22.19
N ALA A 275 18.84 22.18 22.05
CA ALA A 275 17.83 21.53 22.86
C ALA A 275 17.83 19.99 22.66
N LEU A 276 17.97 19.53 21.43
CA LEU A 276 18.10 18.10 21.09
C LEU A 276 19.37 17.48 21.69
N GLU A 277 20.48 18.19 21.61
CA GLU A 277 21.75 17.76 22.23
C GLU A 277 21.59 17.58 23.75
N ILE A 278 21.00 18.56 24.44
CA ILE A 278 20.73 18.50 25.87
C ILE A 278 19.85 17.30 26.23
N LEU A 279 18.74 17.13 25.51
CA LEU A 279 17.82 16.01 25.74
C LEU A 279 18.47 14.66 25.47
N GLY A 280 19.29 14.54 24.44
CA GLY A 280 20.02 13.32 24.15
C GLY A 280 20.94 12.91 25.31
N TYR A 281 21.72 13.84 25.86
CA TYR A 281 22.56 13.59 27.03
C TYR A 281 21.73 13.21 28.26
N GLN A 282 20.62 13.90 28.53
CA GLN A 282 19.73 13.61 29.66
C GLN A 282 19.11 12.20 29.53
N TYR A 283 18.64 11.79 28.38
CA TYR A 283 18.04 10.47 28.18
C TYR A 283 19.02 9.31 28.29
N LEU A 284 20.29 9.53 27.91
CA LEU A 284 21.36 8.56 28.10
C LEU A 284 22.05 8.66 29.47
N GLN A 285 21.60 9.57 30.36
CA GLN A 285 22.16 9.80 31.68
C GLN A 285 23.67 10.10 31.66
N ILE A 286 24.12 10.82 30.63
CA ILE A 286 25.51 11.24 30.49
C ILE A 286 25.68 12.63 31.16
N GLU A 287 26.52 12.71 32.17
CA GLU A 287 26.80 13.99 32.85
C GLU A 287 27.54 14.94 31.90
N ARG A 288 26.96 16.10 31.62
CA ARG A 288 27.58 17.21 30.90
C ARG A 288 27.10 18.53 31.50
N THR A 289 28.05 19.42 31.85
CA THR A 289 27.69 20.76 32.29
C THR A 289 27.25 21.59 31.12
N ILE A 290 25.94 21.89 31.02
CA ILE A 290 25.35 22.67 29.93
C ILE A 290 24.82 23.95 30.54
N ASN A 291 25.24 25.12 29.99
CA ASN A 291 24.63 26.40 30.33
C ASN A 291 23.28 26.49 29.61
N GLU A 292 22.20 26.40 30.37
CA GLU A 292 20.85 26.53 29.86
C GLU A 292 20.51 28.02 29.64
N GLN A 293 20.07 28.36 28.44
CA GLN A 293 19.50 29.66 28.11
C GLN A 293 17.97 29.53 28.05
N ASP A 294 17.23 30.54 28.53
CA ASP A 294 15.77 30.52 28.59
C ASP A 294 15.12 30.19 27.24
N GLU A 295 15.70 30.65 26.13
CA GLU A 295 15.20 30.37 24.78
C GLU A 295 15.38 28.92 24.33
N VAL A 296 16.39 28.21 24.81
CA VAL A 296 16.63 26.79 24.54
C VAL A 296 15.67 25.94 25.36
N ASN A 297 15.38 26.35 26.62
CA ASN A 297 14.44 25.64 27.50
C ASN A 297 13.04 25.55 26.90
N LYS A 298 12.60 26.57 26.16
CA LYS A 298 11.35 26.52 25.42
C LYS A 298 11.30 25.33 24.43
N TYR A 299 12.37 25.15 23.64
CA TYR A 299 12.44 24.04 22.66
C TYR A 299 12.61 22.69 23.35
N ILE A 300 13.28 22.60 24.49
CA ILE A 300 13.35 21.36 25.27
C ILE A 300 11.95 20.89 25.66
N ILE A 301 11.11 21.81 26.17
CA ILE A 301 9.73 21.49 26.56
C ILE A 301 8.91 21.06 25.31
N GLU A 302 8.97 21.83 24.22
CA GLU A 302 8.27 21.52 22.98
C GLU A 302 8.67 20.14 22.42
N ILE A 303 9.95 19.81 22.38
CA ILE A 303 10.45 18.51 21.88
C ILE A 303 9.98 17.37 22.77
N ILE A 304 9.99 17.53 24.09
CA ILE A 304 9.49 16.50 25.02
C ILE A 304 7.99 16.26 24.80
N GLU A 305 7.21 17.33 24.67
CA GLU A 305 5.77 17.22 24.43
C GLU A 305 5.49 16.55 23.08
N CYS A 306 6.14 17.00 22.01
CA CYS A 306 6.01 16.38 20.69
C CYS A 306 6.44 14.91 20.68
N ASN A 307 7.53 14.55 21.38
CA ASN A 307 7.94 13.17 21.48
C ASN A 307 6.89 12.30 22.20
N LYS A 308 6.25 12.79 23.24
CA LYS A 308 5.14 12.09 23.91
C LYS A 308 3.93 11.94 23.00
N GLU A 309 3.53 13.00 22.30
CA GLU A 309 2.41 12.97 21.34
C GLU A 309 2.67 11.98 20.21
N TYR A 310 3.89 11.97 19.66
CA TYR A 310 4.28 11.02 18.60
C TYR A 310 4.21 9.58 19.10
N SER A 311 4.87 9.29 20.23
CA SER A 311 4.96 7.93 20.77
C SER A 311 3.61 7.39 21.22
N SER A 312 2.69 8.24 21.70
CA SER A 312 1.35 7.81 22.10
C SER A 312 0.47 7.31 20.94
N ILE A 313 0.84 7.60 19.69
CA ILE A 313 0.04 7.26 18.49
C ILE A 313 0.76 6.22 17.61
N ILE A 314 2.08 6.36 17.46
CA ILE A 314 2.83 5.62 16.41
C ILE A 314 3.65 4.46 17.00
N GLU A 315 4.08 4.56 18.26
CA GLU A 315 4.93 3.53 18.90
C GLU A 315 4.13 2.52 19.76
N ASP A 316 2.82 2.69 19.92
CA ASP A 316 1.91 1.70 20.49
C ASP A 316 1.40 0.75 19.38
#